data_97bfe70a73114d2b26b055c3c6c1af39
#
_entry.id   97bfe70a73114d2b26b055c3c6c1af39
#
_cell.length_a   1.000
_cell.length_b   1.000
_cell.length_c   1.000
_cell.angle_alpha   90.00
_cell.angle_beta   90.00
_cell.angle_gamma   90.00
#
_symmetry.space_group_name_H-M   'P 1'
#
loop_
_entity.id
_entity.type
_entity.pdbx_description
1 polymer ?
#
loop_
_entity_poly.entity_id
_entity_poly.type
_entity_poly.pdbx_seq_one_letter_code
_entity_poly.pdbx_strand_id
1 'polypeptide(L)'
;MRTSSRMLASCALIYLACNAVVAEAQSVQSAPSNLSSLQGTVVSAAKATVVVKTGDGIYQLFVLDHDTVRPQAIPLQAQVKVSFVPSNDPSAPPIADAVQITAAPPPKVAALTGEVPVAAPPEDEAVPASVRQLERAIERQSRKYRLGVRGATALDPELFMFGVHSQLGPFFSDSFYARPNFEMGFGELTTLVALNFEGIYRLPFVPRTSRWNVYAGGGPALNFSHRNFEEETDRGKIDFGDLDLDVGFNFLLGLQSRDGLFLEMKTSAYSIPTLRFAIGYNF
;
A
#
# COMPACT_ATOMS: atom_id res chain seq x y z
N MET A 1 6.17 46.51 5.34
CA MET A 1 5.07 45.86 6.04
C MET A 1 3.88 45.59 5.10
N ARG A 2 4.02 44.70 4.08
CA ARG A 2 2.93 44.33 3.13
C ARG A 2 2.88 42.82 2.79
N THR A 3 3.57 41.97 3.53
CA THR A 3 3.67 40.51 3.22
C THR A 3 2.76 39.61 4.05
N SER A 4 2.15 40.08 5.13
CA SER A 4 1.34 39.22 6.03
C SER A 4 -0.10 38.95 5.54
N SER A 5 -0.65 39.78 4.63
CA SER A 5 -2.05 39.66 4.19
C SER A 5 -2.26 38.55 3.14
N ARG A 6 -1.23 38.15 2.39
CA ARG A 6 -1.35 37.09 1.36
C ARG A 6 -1.29 35.67 1.93
N MET A 7 -0.60 35.47 3.07
CA MET A 7 -0.52 34.14 3.71
C MET A 7 -1.85 33.72 4.36
N LEU A 8 -2.58 34.67 4.94
CA LEU A 8 -3.89 34.36 5.56
C LEU A 8 -4.96 33.96 4.54
N ALA A 9 -4.91 34.52 3.33
CA ALA A 9 -5.86 34.18 2.27
C ALA A 9 -5.66 32.76 1.72
N SER A 10 -4.40 32.27 1.64
CA SER A 10 -4.09 30.92 1.15
C SER A 10 -4.50 29.85 2.14
N CYS A 11 -4.33 30.06 3.44
CA CYS A 11 -4.76 29.10 4.46
C CYS A 11 -6.28 29.00 4.56
N ALA A 12 -7.00 30.11 4.36
CA ALA A 12 -8.45 30.11 4.38
C ALA A 12 -9.06 29.34 3.18
N LEU A 13 -8.44 29.41 2.00
CA LEU A 13 -8.90 28.68 0.81
C LEU A 13 -8.68 27.16 0.96
N ILE A 14 -7.58 26.73 1.57
CA ILE A 14 -7.32 25.30 1.84
C ILE A 14 -8.30 24.77 2.89
N TYR A 15 -8.62 25.56 3.92
CA TYR A 15 -9.58 25.18 4.94
C TYR A 15 -11.02 25.06 4.40
N LEU A 16 -11.42 25.95 3.49
CA LEU A 16 -12.74 25.88 2.82
C LEU A 16 -12.83 24.67 1.88
N ALA A 17 -11.77 24.36 1.13
CA ALA A 17 -11.73 23.20 0.25
C ALA A 17 -11.82 21.88 1.00
N CYS A 18 -11.14 21.76 2.16
CA CYS A 18 -11.24 20.56 3.01
C CYS A 18 -12.63 20.37 3.61
N ASN A 19 -13.33 21.43 3.99
CA ASN A 19 -14.67 21.31 4.55
C ASN A 19 -15.75 20.99 3.50
N ALA A 20 -15.59 21.43 2.27
CA ALA A 20 -16.50 21.07 1.18
C ALA A 20 -16.42 19.59 0.81
N VAL A 21 -15.20 18.99 0.82
CA VAL A 21 -15.00 17.56 0.55
C VAL A 21 -15.56 16.68 1.67
N VAL A 22 -15.54 17.14 2.93
CA VAL A 22 -16.08 16.38 4.07
C VAL A 22 -17.60 16.39 4.08
N ALA A 23 -18.25 17.45 3.61
CA ALA A 23 -19.71 17.56 3.58
C ALA A 23 -20.36 16.66 2.50
N GLU A 24 -19.70 16.41 1.37
CA GLU A 24 -20.19 15.49 0.34
C GLU A 24 -19.98 14.00 0.69
N ALA A 25 -19.01 13.69 1.56
CA ALA A 25 -18.75 12.31 1.98
C ALA A 25 -19.82 11.71 2.91
N GLN A 26 -20.73 12.50 3.45
CA GLN A 26 -21.78 12.05 4.38
C GLN A 26 -23.06 11.56 3.71
N SER A 27 -23.22 11.65 2.41
CA SER A 27 -24.44 11.24 1.69
C SER A 27 -24.29 10.02 0.79
N VAL A 28 -23.23 9.24 0.92
CA VAL A 28 -23.18 7.89 0.31
C VAL A 28 -24.04 6.97 1.15
N GLN A 29 -25.33 7.11 0.96
CA GLN A 29 -26.34 6.17 1.40
C GLN A 29 -26.00 4.83 0.78
N SER A 30 -25.65 3.84 1.62
CA SER A 30 -25.34 2.47 1.20
C SER A 30 -26.50 1.96 0.37
N ALA A 31 -26.33 1.92 -0.94
CA ALA A 31 -27.24 1.17 -1.81
C ALA A 31 -27.27 -0.28 -1.27
N PRO A 32 -28.42 -0.98 -1.30
CA PRO A 32 -28.51 -2.35 -0.84
C PRO A 32 -27.47 -3.14 -1.62
N SER A 33 -26.43 -3.58 -0.94
CA SER A 33 -25.37 -4.39 -1.52
C SER A 33 -26.01 -5.69 -1.99
N ASN A 34 -26.07 -5.90 -3.32
CA ASN A 34 -26.47 -7.18 -3.91
C ASN A 34 -25.39 -8.19 -3.53
N LEU A 35 -25.52 -8.80 -2.34
CA LEU A 35 -24.62 -9.83 -1.87
C LEU A 35 -24.87 -11.08 -2.70
N SER A 36 -23.84 -11.50 -3.40
CA SER A 36 -23.79 -12.80 -4.06
C SER A 36 -23.22 -13.83 -3.10
N SER A 37 -23.57 -15.10 -3.29
CA SER A 37 -22.99 -16.17 -2.49
C SER A 37 -22.49 -17.31 -3.39
N LEU A 38 -21.36 -17.91 -3.01
CA LEU A 38 -20.73 -19.02 -3.67
C LEU A 38 -20.41 -20.13 -2.66
N GLN A 39 -20.67 -21.38 -3.05
CA GLN A 39 -20.29 -22.53 -2.24
C GLN A 39 -19.22 -23.35 -2.94
N GLY A 40 -18.31 -23.91 -2.16
CA GLY A 40 -17.25 -24.74 -2.70
C GLY A 40 -16.26 -25.21 -1.64
N THR A 41 -15.20 -25.85 -2.10
CA THR A 41 -14.14 -26.41 -1.26
C THR A 41 -12.96 -25.46 -1.18
N VAL A 42 -12.43 -25.22 0.01
CA VAL A 42 -11.24 -24.40 0.22
C VAL A 42 -10.00 -25.13 -0.28
N VAL A 43 -9.31 -24.57 -1.26
CA VAL A 43 -8.07 -25.11 -1.83
C VAL A 43 -6.84 -24.34 -1.39
N SER A 44 -6.99 -23.07 -1.01
CA SER A 44 -5.97 -22.25 -0.39
C SER A 44 -6.62 -21.28 0.58
N ALA A 45 -5.97 -21.05 1.72
CA ALA A 45 -6.39 -20.06 2.69
C ALA A 45 -5.15 -19.37 3.26
N ALA A 46 -5.05 -18.06 3.04
CA ALA A 46 -4.00 -17.22 3.54
C ALA A 46 -4.58 -16.10 4.41
N LYS A 47 -3.74 -15.18 4.88
CA LYS A 47 -4.18 -14.14 5.80
C LYS A 47 -5.20 -13.20 5.19
N ALA A 48 -5.03 -12.82 3.94
CA ALA A 48 -5.86 -11.84 3.25
C ALA A 48 -6.62 -12.43 2.06
N THR A 49 -6.51 -13.73 1.80
CA THR A 49 -7.14 -14.39 0.66
C THR A 49 -7.67 -15.77 1.02
N VAL A 50 -8.74 -16.18 0.31
CA VAL A 50 -9.20 -17.55 0.28
C VAL A 50 -9.51 -17.93 -1.16
N VAL A 51 -9.05 -19.11 -1.59
CA VAL A 51 -9.35 -19.69 -2.89
C VAL A 51 -10.31 -20.84 -2.69
N VAL A 52 -11.45 -20.75 -3.37
CA VAL A 52 -12.52 -21.75 -3.30
C VAL A 52 -12.70 -22.39 -4.67
N LYS A 53 -12.71 -23.73 -4.72
CA LYS A 53 -13.06 -24.50 -5.89
C LYS A 53 -14.55 -24.81 -5.84
N THR A 54 -15.29 -24.40 -6.86
CA THR A 54 -16.72 -24.73 -7.01
C THR A 54 -16.93 -26.19 -7.46
N GLY A 55 -18.14 -26.66 -7.34
CA GLY A 55 -18.50 -27.99 -7.86
C GLY A 55 -18.23 -28.17 -9.36
N ASP A 56 -18.27 -27.09 -10.14
CA ASP A 56 -17.98 -27.07 -11.58
C ASP A 56 -16.46 -27.02 -11.88
N GLY A 57 -15.61 -27.12 -10.87
CA GLY A 57 -14.15 -27.13 -11.03
C GLY A 57 -13.53 -25.75 -11.23
N ILE A 58 -14.30 -24.65 -11.11
CA ILE A 58 -13.80 -23.28 -11.26
C ILE A 58 -13.14 -22.81 -9.96
N TYR A 59 -11.97 -22.20 -10.07
CA TYR A 59 -11.26 -21.61 -8.95
C TYR A 59 -11.61 -20.13 -8.82
N GLN A 60 -12.21 -19.74 -7.68
CA GLN A 60 -12.54 -18.36 -7.37
C GLN A 60 -11.70 -17.87 -6.19
N LEU A 61 -10.97 -16.77 -6.39
CA LEU A 61 -10.20 -16.11 -5.35
C LEU A 61 -11.05 -14.99 -4.73
N PHE A 62 -11.10 -14.96 -3.41
CA PHE A 62 -11.73 -13.90 -2.63
C PHE A 62 -10.68 -13.19 -1.78
N VAL A 63 -10.82 -11.88 -1.67
CA VAL A 63 -10.04 -11.06 -0.73
C VAL A 63 -10.74 -11.05 0.61
N LEU A 64 -10.01 -11.33 1.67
CA LEU A 64 -10.46 -11.22 3.05
C LEU A 64 -10.00 -9.87 3.59
N ASP A 65 -10.95 -9.03 3.94
CA ASP A 65 -10.69 -7.72 4.53
C ASP A 65 -10.83 -7.77 6.07
N HIS A 66 -10.53 -6.68 6.73
CA HIS A 66 -10.72 -6.52 8.18
C HIS A 66 -12.19 -6.71 8.59
N ASP A 67 -13.10 -6.24 7.75
CA ASP A 67 -14.55 -6.31 7.99
C ASP A 67 -15.16 -7.65 7.59
N THR A 68 -14.40 -8.56 6.95
CA THR A 68 -14.87 -9.89 6.57
C THR A 68 -15.19 -10.71 7.82
N VAL A 69 -16.44 -11.12 7.98
CA VAL A 69 -16.87 -12.03 9.04
C VAL A 69 -16.37 -13.43 8.72
N ARG A 70 -15.44 -13.96 9.50
CA ARG A 70 -14.82 -15.27 9.24
C ARG A 70 -14.45 -16.00 10.52
N PRO A 71 -14.38 -17.35 10.49
CA PRO A 71 -13.82 -18.12 11.58
C PRO A 71 -12.32 -17.81 11.76
N GLN A 72 -11.81 -18.02 12.96
CA GLN A 72 -10.40 -17.78 13.30
C GLN A 72 -9.42 -18.55 12.41
N ALA A 73 -9.80 -19.73 11.95
CA ALA A 73 -9.06 -20.54 10.99
C ALA A 73 -10.02 -21.13 9.95
N ILE A 74 -9.60 -21.10 8.68
CA ILE A 74 -10.32 -21.70 7.57
C ILE A 74 -9.52 -22.94 7.14
N PRO A 75 -9.97 -24.15 7.46
CA PRO A 75 -9.23 -25.37 7.14
C PRO A 75 -9.24 -25.62 5.62
N LEU A 76 -8.12 -26.12 5.10
CA LEU A 76 -8.07 -26.62 3.72
C LEU A 76 -9.03 -27.80 3.56
N GLN A 77 -9.60 -27.95 2.37
CA GLN A 77 -10.61 -28.98 2.02
C GLN A 77 -11.95 -28.85 2.80
N ALA A 78 -12.15 -27.81 3.60
CA ALA A 78 -13.45 -27.51 4.18
C ALA A 78 -14.42 -27.05 3.10
N GLN A 79 -15.69 -27.42 3.24
CA GLN A 79 -16.77 -26.82 2.45
C GLN A 79 -17.13 -25.47 3.07
N VAL A 80 -17.17 -24.44 2.24
CA VAL A 80 -17.49 -23.08 2.69
C VAL A 80 -18.58 -22.47 1.81
N LYS A 81 -19.33 -21.56 2.43
CA LYS A 81 -20.19 -20.59 1.76
C LYS A 81 -19.57 -19.22 1.94
N VAL A 82 -19.23 -18.57 0.84
CA VAL A 82 -18.68 -17.22 0.81
C VAL A 82 -19.74 -16.26 0.31
N SER A 83 -20.10 -15.28 1.13
CA SER A 83 -20.93 -14.13 0.72
C SER A 83 -19.99 -12.99 0.32
N PHE A 84 -20.23 -12.34 -0.82
CA PHE A 84 -19.34 -11.35 -1.36
C PHE A 84 -20.07 -10.28 -2.17
N VAL A 85 -19.43 -9.12 -2.30
CA VAL A 85 -19.87 -8.07 -3.22
C VAL A 85 -19.16 -8.29 -4.56
N PRO A 86 -19.91 -8.45 -5.67
CA PRO A 86 -19.30 -8.57 -6.99
C PRO A 86 -18.43 -7.37 -7.31
N SER A 87 -17.25 -7.60 -7.89
CA SER A 87 -16.40 -6.52 -8.37
C SER A 87 -16.93 -5.98 -9.70
N ASN A 88 -16.95 -4.66 -9.86
CA ASN A 88 -17.26 -4.02 -11.14
C ASN A 88 -16.15 -4.21 -12.18
N ASP A 89 -14.94 -4.57 -11.75
CA ASP A 89 -13.78 -4.88 -12.59
C ASP A 89 -13.64 -6.41 -12.69
N PRO A 90 -13.84 -7.01 -13.88
CA PRO A 90 -13.73 -8.46 -14.06
C PRO A 90 -12.32 -9.01 -13.79
N SER A 91 -11.29 -8.16 -13.81
CA SER A 91 -9.91 -8.55 -13.48
C SER A 91 -9.62 -8.52 -11.98
N ALA A 92 -10.49 -7.90 -11.18
CA ALA A 92 -10.31 -7.73 -9.76
C ALA A 92 -11.08 -8.79 -8.97
N PRO A 93 -10.45 -9.48 -8.01
CA PRO A 93 -11.13 -10.47 -7.20
C PRO A 93 -12.17 -9.79 -6.29
N PRO A 94 -13.33 -10.42 -6.08
CA PRO A 94 -14.35 -9.91 -5.18
C PRO A 94 -13.87 -9.91 -3.72
N ILE A 95 -14.41 -9.01 -2.92
CA ILE A 95 -14.17 -8.94 -1.47
C ILE A 95 -15.23 -9.81 -0.79
N ALA A 96 -14.77 -10.72 0.07
CA ALA A 96 -15.68 -11.52 0.88
C ALA A 96 -16.26 -10.67 2.02
N ASP A 97 -17.58 -10.68 2.14
CA ASP A 97 -18.29 -10.10 3.28
C ASP A 97 -18.32 -11.10 4.45
N ALA A 98 -18.64 -12.37 4.16
CA ALA A 98 -18.61 -13.43 5.15
C ALA A 98 -18.13 -14.77 4.55
N VAL A 99 -17.38 -15.52 5.37
CA VAL A 99 -16.96 -16.90 5.07
C VAL A 99 -17.50 -17.81 6.16
N GLN A 100 -18.37 -18.75 5.79
CA GLN A 100 -18.99 -19.71 6.71
C GLN A 100 -18.55 -21.11 6.34
N ILE A 101 -18.06 -21.88 7.31
CA ILE A 101 -17.76 -23.30 7.11
C ILE A 101 -19.08 -24.07 7.17
N THR A 102 -19.45 -24.74 6.08
CA THR A 102 -20.68 -25.55 5.97
C THR A 102 -20.42 -27.02 6.29
N ALA A 103 -19.20 -27.51 6.02
CA ALA A 103 -18.75 -28.84 6.44
C ALA A 103 -17.26 -28.83 6.74
N ALA A 104 -16.87 -29.53 7.80
CA ALA A 104 -15.47 -29.72 8.15
C ALA A 104 -14.75 -30.55 7.07
N PRO A 105 -13.43 -30.42 6.92
CA PRO A 105 -12.66 -31.29 6.03
C PRO A 105 -12.84 -32.75 6.44
N PRO A 106 -12.80 -33.69 5.49
CA PRO A 106 -12.86 -35.10 5.81
C PRO A 106 -11.74 -35.44 6.80
N PRO A 107 -12.01 -36.26 7.82
CA PRO A 107 -10.97 -36.63 8.80
C PRO A 107 -9.81 -37.27 8.02
N LYS A 108 -8.59 -36.79 8.25
CA LYS A 108 -7.40 -37.51 7.80
C LYS A 108 -7.44 -38.88 8.47
N VAL A 109 -7.78 -39.92 7.71
CA VAL A 109 -7.67 -41.28 8.18
C VAL A 109 -6.19 -41.48 8.47
N ALA A 110 -5.83 -41.53 9.74
CA ALA A 110 -4.51 -41.95 10.17
C ALA A 110 -4.38 -43.38 9.62
N ALA A 111 -3.47 -43.58 8.67
CA ALA A 111 -3.13 -44.90 8.17
C ALA A 111 -2.63 -45.70 9.35
N LEU A 112 -3.50 -46.56 9.90
CA LEU A 112 -3.12 -47.61 10.80
C LEU A 112 -2.29 -48.62 9.99
N THR A 113 -1.00 -48.56 10.24
CA THR A 113 -0.01 -49.65 10.08
C THR A 113 -0.44 -50.84 9.24
N GLY A 114 -0.02 -50.88 8.00
CA GLY A 114 -0.01 -52.03 7.13
C GLY A 114 0.62 -51.62 5.81
N GLU A 115 1.84 -52.15 5.55
CA GLU A 115 2.58 -51.92 4.30
C GLU A 115 1.75 -52.25 3.08
N VAL A 116 1.15 -51.21 2.50
CA VAL A 116 0.66 -51.22 1.12
C VAL A 116 1.42 -50.08 0.44
N PRO A 117 1.95 -50.25 -0.78
CA PRO A 117 2.64 -49.17 -1.47
C PRO A 117 1.67 -47.97 -1.52
N VAL A 118 2.01 -46.94 -0.78
CA VAL A 118 1.29 -45.68 -0.73
C VAL A 118 1.32 -45.16 -2.16
N ALA A 119 0.20 -45.29 -2.87
CA ALA A 119 -0.06 -44.42 -3.99
C ALA A 119 0.16 -42.99 -3.50
N ALA A 120 1.09 -42.28 -4.12
CA ALA A 120 1.36 -40.88 -3.82
C ALA A 120 0.01 -40.17 -3.64
N PRO A 121 -0.14 -39.32 -2.60
CA PRO A 121 -1.37 -38.55 -2.44
C PRO A 121 -1.67 -37.95 -3.80
N PRO A 122 -2.95 -37.93 -4.28
CA PRO A 122 -3.30 -37.35 -5.55
C PRO A 122 -2.60 -35.98 -5.56
N GLU A 123 -1.73 -35.77 -6.56
CA GLU A 123 -1.00 -34.50 -6.74
C GLU A 123 -2.03 -33.43 -6.52
N ASP A 124 -1.86 -32.64 -5.46
CA ASP A 124 -2.78 -31.58 -5.08
C ASP A 124 -3.20 -30.88 -6.37
N GLU A 125 -4.48 -31.01 -6.72
CA GLU A 125 -5.03 -30.47 -7.96
C GLU A 125 -4.63 -29.01 -8.01
N ALA A 126 -3.55 -28.75 -8.75
CA ALA A 126 -2.73 -27.56 -8.54
C ALA A 126 -3.55 -26.33 -8.90
N VAL A 127 -3.78 -25.46 -7.90
CA VAL A 127 -4.41 -24.15 -8.13
C VAL A 127 -3.77 -23.50 -9.35
N PRO A 128 -4.54 -23.02 -10.35
CA PRO A 128 -4.01 -22.45 -11.57
C PRO A 128 -2.95 -21.37 -11.30
N ALA A 129 -1.90 -21.33 -12.09
CA ALA A 129 -0.78 -20.41 -11.89
C ALA A 129 -1.21 -18.93 -11.83
N SER A 130 -2.21 -18.54 -12.63
CA SER A 130 -2.80 -17.21 -12.62
C SER A 130 -3.43 -16.85 -11.26
N VAL A 131 -4.17 -17.78 -10.65
CA VAL A 131 -4.80 -17.59 -9.34
C VAL A 131 -3.73 -17.49 -8.25
N ARG A 132 -2.69 -18.34 -8.29
CA ARG A 132 -1.56 -18.27 -7.35
C ARG A 132 -0.77 -16.97 -7.46
N GLN A 133 -0.58 -16.45 -8.66
CA GLN A 133 0.10 -15.17 -8.86
C GLN A 133 -0.71 -14.02 -8.25
N LEU A 134 -2.01 -14.00 -8.49
CA LEU A 134 -2.92 -13.00 -7.93
C LEU A 134 -2.98 -13.10 -6.39
N GLU A 135 -3.08 -14.30 -5.84
CA GLU A 135 -3.04 -14.55 -4.40
C GLU A 135 -1.75 -13.98 -3.79
N ARG A 136 -0.58 -14.30 -4.37
CA ARG A 136 0.72 -13.79 -3.90
C ARG A 136 0.82 -12.26 -3.99
N ALA A 137 0.21 -11.64 -5.02
CA ALA A 137 0.20 -10.19 -5.16
C ALA A 137 -0.63 -9.53 -4.04
N ILE A 138 -1.80 -10.08 -3.73
CA ILE A 138 -2.67 -9.59 -2.67
C ILE A 138 -2.02 -9.80 -1.30
N GLU A 139 -1.46 -10.97 -1.03
CA GLU A 139 -0.76 -11.26 0.22
C GLU A 139 0.44 -10.32 0.44
N ARG A 140 1.17 -9.98 -0.63
CA ARG A 140 2.24 -8.95 -0.54
C ARG A 140 1.69 -7.59 -0.11
N GLN A 141 0.52 -7.18 -0.62
CA GLN A 141 -0.11 -5.91 -0.23
C GLN A 141 -0.60 -5.91 1.22
N SER A 142 -1.00 -7.07 1.74
CA SER A 142 -1.51 -7.21 3.10
C SER A 142 -0.43 -7.34 4.18
N ARG A 143 0.86 -7.42 3.78
CA ARG A 143 1.94 -7.51 4.75
C ARG A 143 1.99 -6.25 5.62
N LYS A 144 2.12 -6.43 6.93
CA LYS A 144 2.29 -5.34 7.90
C LYS A 144 3.60 -4.56 7.72
N TYR A 145 4.54 -5.13 6.97
CA TYR A 145 5.87 -4.60 6.77
C TYR A 145 6.29 -4.83 5.32
N ARG A 146 6.61 -3.76 4.62
CA ARG A 146 7.13 -3.79 3.24
C ARG A 146 8.28 -2.84 3.11
N LEU A 147 9.33 -3.29 2.44
CA LEU A 147 10.44 -2.46 2.02
C LEU A 147 10.20 -1.95 0.59
N GLY A 148 10.77 -0.81 0.27
CA GLY A 148 10.71 -0.29 -1.09
C GLY A 148 11.88 0.61 -1.40
N VAL A 149 12.03 0.85 -2.70
CA VAL A 149 13.02 1.77 -3.27
C VAL A 149 12.31 2.83 -4.09
N ARG A 150 12.92 4.00 -4.21
CA ARG A 150 12.39 5.10 -5.01
C ARG A 150 13.49 5.88 -5.71
N GLY A 151 13.17 6.42 -6.87
CA GLY A 151 13.91 7.48 -7.52
C GLY A 151 13.02 8.69 -7.67
N ALA A 152 13.56 9.89 -7.59
CA ALA A 152 12.80 11.12 -7.71
C ALA A 152 13.60 12.19 -8.44
N THR A 153 12.86 13.14 -9.01
CA THR A 153 13.38 14.43 -9.44
C THR A 153 12.77 15.53 -8.59
N ALA A 154 13.56 16.45 -8.16
CA ALA A 154 13.12 17.60 -7.37
C ALA A 154 13.28 18.88 -8.17
N LEU A 155 12.38 19.82 -7.91
CA LEU A 155 12.43 21.18 -8.42
C LEU A 155 12.67 22.12 -7.22
N ASP A 156 13.59 23.04 -7.40
CA ASP A 156 13.97 24.06 -6.41
C ASP A 156 14.44 23.48 -5.05
N PRO A 157 15.73 23.10 -4.98
CA PRO A 157 16.70 23.02 -6.08
C PRO A 157 16.49 21.80 -6.99
N GLU A 158 17.06 21.85 -8.19
CA GLU A 158 17.05 20.73 -9.12
C GLU A 158 17.97 19.62 -8.59
N LEU A 159 17.35 18.48 -8.23
CA LEU A 159 18.05 17.32 -7.68
C LEU A 159 17.54 16.03 -8.30
N PHE A 160 18.45 15.09 -8.54
CA PHE A 160 18.11 13.69 -8.69
C PHE A 160 18.22 13.00 -7.34
N MET A 161 17.17 12.30 -6.94
CA MET A 161 17.10 11.69 -5.62
C MET A 161 16.89 10.19 -5.73
N PHE A 162 17.52 9.46 -4.83
CA PHE A 162 17.32 8.03 -4.63
C PHE A 162 17.03 7.77 -3.16
N GLY A 163 16.21 6.79 -2.89
CA GLY A 163 15.86 6.50 -1.52
C GLY A 163 15.33 5.11 -1.29
N VAL A 164 15.30 4.77 -0.01
CA VAL A 164 14.68 3.55 0.51
C VAL A 164 13.62 3.92 1.51
N HIS A 165 12.59 3.11 1.61
CA HIS A 165 11.53 3.32 2.58
C HIS A 165 11.01 2.00 3.10
N SER A 166 10.36 2.07 4.24
CA SER A 166 9.58 0.97 4.79
C SER A 166 8.14 1.42 4.92
N GLN A 167 7.19 0.61 4.49
CA GLN A 167 5.78 0.84 4.75
C GLN A 167 5.31 -0.10 5.84
N LEU A 168 4.88 0.47 6.96
CA LEU A 168 4.46 -0.21 8.17
C LEU A 168 2.94 -0.08 8.32
N GLY A 169 2.28 -1.11 8.76
CA GLY A 169 0.84 -1.09 8.99
C GLY A 169 0.09 -2.16 8.19
N PRO A 170 -1.23 -2.09 8.14
CA PRO A 170 -2.08 -0.96 8.53
C PRO A 170 -2.14 -0.71 10.04
N PHE A 171 -2.35 0.58 10.44
CA PHE A 171 -2.57 1.02 11.80
C PHE A 171 -3.93 1.70 11.90
N PHE A 172 -4.67 1.49 12.99
CA PHE A 172 -5.99 2.12 13.30
C PHE A 172 -7.09 1.82 12.27
N SER A 173 -6.78 1.76 10.99
CA SER A 173 -7.70 1.40 9.90
C SER A 173 -6.92 0.70 8.80
N ASP A 174 -7.57 -0.11 7.97
CA ASP A 174 -6.94 -0.80 6.84
C ASP A 174 -6.35 0.13 5.77
N SER A 175 -6.64 1.42 5.90
CA SER A 175 -6.21 2.43 4.94
C SER A 175 -5.04 3.27 5.41
N PHE A 176 -4.64 3.21 6.71
CA PHE A 176 -3.58 4.05 7.25
C PHE A 176 -2.27 3.29 7.47
N TYR A 177 -1.17 3.84 6.94
CA TYR A 177 0.18 3.28 7.02
C TYR A 177 1.18 4.35 7.45
N ALA A 178 2.21 3.96 8.20
CA ALA A 178 3.39 4.78 8.44
C ALA A 178 4.49 4.42 7.44
N ARG A 179 5.21 5.43 6.95
CA ARG A 179 6.27 5.25 5.96
C ARG A 179 7.51 6.08 6.32
N PRO A 180 8.38 5.57 7.21
CA PRO A 180 9.71 6.13 7.34
C PRO A 180 10.48 5.93 6.03
N ASN A 181 11.20 6.97 5.60
CA ASN A 181 12.03 6.91 4.40
C ASN A 181 13.32 7.71 4.57
N PHE A 182 14.33 7.26 3.84
CA PHE A 182 15.63 7.88 3.71
C PHE A 182 15.86 8.18 2.23
N GLU A 183 16.20 9.42 1.89
CA GLU A 183 16.45 9.87 0.53
C GLU A 183 17.79 10.60 0.47
N MET A 184 18.53 10.39 -0.62
CA MET A 184 19.74 11.14 -0.96
C MET A 184 19.50 11.83 -2.29
N GLY A 185 19.80 13.13 -2.35
CA GLY A 185 19.66 13.96 -3.53
C GLY A 185 21.01 14.52 -3.97
N PHE A 186 21.21 14.56 -5.28
CA PHE A 186 22.41 15.09 -5.91
C PHE A 186 22.00 16.10 -6.98
N GLY A 187 22.53 17.31 -6.89
CA GLY A 187 22.41 18.39 -7.86
C GLY A 187 23.77 19.00 -8.18
N GLU A 188 23.79 19.97 -9.07
CA GLU A 188 25.05 20.62 -9.48
C GLU A 188 25.73 21.34 -8.29
N LEU A 189 24.93 22.00 -7.45
CA LEU A 189 25.44 22.87 -6.37
C LEU A 189 25.06 22.33 -4.98
N THR A 190 24.26 21.28 -4.88
CA THR A 190 23.68 20.86 -3.59
C THR A 190 23.63 19.35 -3.50
N THR A 191 24.12 18.82 -2.40
CA THR A 191 23.86 17.43 -1.98
C THR A 191 22.90 17.46 -0.80
N LEU A 192 21.87 16.62 -0.83
CA LEU A 192 20.82 16.55 0.18
C LEU A 192 20.72 15.15 0.75
N VAL A 193 20.58 15.05 2.07
CA VAL A 193 20.18 13.83 2.76
C VAL A 193 18.89 14.14 3.52
N ALA A 194 17.84 13.36 3.24
CA ALA A 194 16.53 13.58 3.84
C ALA A 194 16.06 12.34 4.62
N LEU A 195 15.62 12.57 5.85
CA LEU A 195 14.92 11.61 6.70
C LEU A 195 13.48 12.07 6.83
N ASN A 196 12.54 11.26 6.34
CA ASN A 196 11.13 11.61 6.40
C ASN A 196 10.35 10.55 7.17
N PHE A 197 9.35 10.98 7.93
CA PHE A 197 8.43 10.09 8.61
C PHE A 197 7.00 10.45 8.20
N GLU A 198 6.45 9.69 7.27
CA GLU A 198 5.19 10.00 6.58
C GLU A 198 4.06 9.08 7.04
N GLY A 199 2.88 9.66 7.29
CA GLY A 199 1.63 8.95 7.38
C GLY A 199 0.97 8.91 5.99
N ILE A 200 0.51 7.73 5.57
CA ILE A 200 -0.14 7.52 4.27
C ILE A 200 -1.54 7.01 4.52
N TYR A 201 -2.51 7.63 3.88
CA TYR A 201 -3.90 7.21 3.89
C TYR A 201 -4.37 6.85 2.49
N ARG A 202 -4.82 5.61 2.30
CA ARG A 202 -5.46 5.18 1.05
C ARG A 202 -6.85 5.77 0.97
N LEU A 203 -7.11 6.46 -0.13
CA LEU A 203 -8.39 7.15 -0.31
C LEU A 203 -9.50 6.15 -0.66
N PRO A 204 -10.67 6.23 -0.01
CA PRO A 204 -11.71 5.20 -0.10
C PRO A 204 -12.54 5.25 -1.40
N PHE A 205 -12.39 6.30 -2.21
CA PHE A 205 -13.14 6.44 -3.45
C PHE A 205 -12.67 5.51 -4.60
N VAL A 206 -11.53 4.83 -4.41
CA VAL A 206 -11.07 3.79 -5.33
C VAL A 206 -11.31 2.43 -4.68
N PRO A 207 -12.03 1.50 -5.35
CA PRO A 207 -12.24 0.16 -4.82
C PRO A 207 -10.91 -0.53 -4.47
N ARG A 208 -10.84 -1.19 -3.32
CA ARG A 208 -9.62 -1.90 -2.87
C ARG A 208 -9.18 -3.01 -3.83
N THR A 209 -10.11 -3.50 -4.64
CA THR A 209 -9.86 -4.50 -5.69
C THR A 209 -9.30 -3.89 -6.96
N SER A 210 -9.29 -2.57 -7.10
CA SER A 210 -8.70 -1.90 -8.26
C SER A 210 -7.21 -2.22 -8.39
N ARG A 211 -6.73 -2.26 -9.63
CA ARG A 211 -5.29 -2.41 -9.92
C ARG A 211 -4.46 -1.25 -9.38
N TRP A 212 -5.04 -0.05 -9.37
CA TRP A 212 -4.41 1.17 -8.88
C TRP A 212 -5.20 1.73 -7.71
N ASN A 213 -4.50 2.17 -6.69
CA ASN A 213 -5.06 2.85 -5.53
C ASN A 213 -4.47 4.25 -5.44
N VAL A 214 -5.31 5.22 -5.08
CA VAL A 214 -4.89 6.59 -4.80
C VAL A 214 -4.62 6.70 -3.30
N TYR A 215 -3.56 7.41 -2.95
CA TYR A 215 -3.25 7.70 -1.55
C TYR A 215 -2.81 9.14 -1.39
N ALA A 216 -3.06 9.70 -0.22
CA ALA A 216 -2.53 10.98 0.22
C ALA A 216 -1.84 10.80 1.57
N GLY A 217 -0.96 11.70 1.90
CA GLY A 217 -0.27 11.64 3.18
C GLY A 217 0.58 12.85 3.47
N GLY A 218 1.34 12.75 4.54
CA GLY A 218 2.29 13.77 4.93
C GLY A 218 2.99 13.42 6.22
N GLY A 219 3.95 14.25 6.59
CA GLY A 219 4.68 14.06 7.83
C GLY A 219 5.95 14.91 7.93
N PRO A 220 6.60 14.87 9.09
CA PRO A 220 7.82 15.62 9.33
C PRO A 220 8.96 15.14 8.43
N ALA A 221 9.81 16.08 8.06
CA ALA A 221 11.03 15.89 7.28
C ALA A 221 12.21 16.57 7.96
N LEU A 222 13.35 15.87 8.01
CA LEU A 222 14.65 16.37 8.42
C LEU A 222 15.56 16.33 7.20
N ASN A 223 16.01 17.47 6.74
CA ASN A 223 16.85 17.60 5.57
C ASN A 223 18.20 18.15 5.96
N PHE A 224 19.25 17.45 5.58
CA PHE A 224 20.63 17.86 5.72
C PHE A 224 21.13 18.25 4.34
N SER A 225 21.35 19.53 4.09
CA SER A 225 21.86 20.02 2.83
C SER A 225 23.30 20.48 2.96
N HIS A 226 24.11 20.13 1.98
CA HIS A 226 25.47 20.60 1.82
C HIS A 226 25.55 21.34 0.49
N ARG A 227 25.95 22.61 0.55
CA ARG A 227 26.17 23.45 -0.63
C ARG A 227 27.64 23.50 -0.93
N ASN A 228 28.03 23.04 -2.09
CA ASN A 228 29.39 23.21 -2.59
C ASN A 228 29.51 24.63 -3.17
N PHE A 229 29.99 25.57 -2.40
CA PHE A 229 30.49 26.79 -2.99
C PHE A 229 31.93 26.52 -3.45
N GLU A 230 32.16 26.52 -4.78
CA GLU A 230 33.50 26.69 -5.31
C GLU A 230 33.95 28.13 -5.04
N GLU A 231 34.41 28.41 -3.85
CA GLU A 231 35.29 29.53 -3.64
C GLU A 231 36.72 29.01 -3.73
N GLU A 232 37.36 29.37 -4.84
CA GLU A 232 38.76 29.14 -5.15
C GLU A 232 39.60 29.86 -4.13
N THR A 233 39.88 29.26 -2.97
CA THR A 233 40.84 29.82 -2.01
C THR A 233 41.50 28.71 -1.20
N ASP A 234 42.78 28.59 -1.47
CA ASP A 234 43.84 28.05 -0.63
C ASP A 234 43.96 26.55 -0.43
N ARG A 235 45.01 26.03 -1.00
CA ARG A 235 45.48 24.63 -0.96
C ARG A 235 45.73 24.20 0.48
N GLY A 236 44.88 23.37 1.06
CA GLY A 236 45.25 22.61 2.23
C GLY A 236 44.25 22.43 3.37
N LYS A 237 43.05 22.97 3.31
CA LYS A 237 41.97 22.65 4.24
C LYS A 237 40.86 21.93 3.51
N ILE A 238 40.54 20.73 3.96
CA ILE A 238 39.27 20.07 3.65
C ILE A 238 38.23 20.81 4.46
N ASP A 239 37.61 21.82 3.86
CA ASP A 239 36.49 22.51 4.47
C ASP A 239 35.25 21.63 4.25
N PHE A 240 34.72 21.08 5.33
CA PHE A 240 33.43 20.38 5.30
C PHE A 240 32.34 21.45 5.28
N GLY A 241 32.17 22.19 4.19
CA GLY A 241 31.22 23.27 3.99
C GLY A 241 30.01 23.29 4.94
N ASP A 242 29.33 24.41 5.04
CA ASP A 242 28.22 24.60 5.98
C ASP A 242 27.12 23.53 5.75
N LEU A 243 26.96 22.67 6.74
CA LEU A 243 25.89 21.68 6.78
C LEU A 243 24.65 22.37 7.37
N ASP A 244 23.68 22.67 6.50
CA ASP A 244 22.41 23.24 6.92
C ASP A 244 21.42 22.12 7.27
N LEU A 245 20.79 22.26 8.44
CA LEU A 245 19.70 21.39 8.89
C LEU A 245 18.36 22.11 8.75
N ASP A 246 17.53 21.61 7.85
CA ASP A 246 16.17 22.09 7.64
C ASP A 246 15.17 21.11 8.22
N VAL A 247 14.23 21.63 9.01
CA VAL A 247 13.09 20.88 9.52
C VAL A 247 11.83 21.37 8.81
N GLY A 248 11.12 20.44 8.19
CA GLY A 248 9.92 20.77 7.43
C GLY A 248 8.81 19.73 7.57
N PHE A 249 7.78 19.93 6.76
CA PHE A 249 6.64 19.03 6.69
C PHE A 249 6.34 18.73 5.23
N ASN A 250 6.24 17.45 4.90
CA ASN A 250 5.89 16.98 3.57
C ASN A 250 4.39 16.72 3.44
N PHE A 251 3.83 17.08 2.30
CA PHE A 251 2.52 16.64 1.82
C PHE A 251 2.74 15.81 0.56
N LEU A 252 1.99 14.74 0.41
CA LEU A 252 2.16 13.85 -0.73
C LEU A 252 0.82 13.35 -1.26
N LEU A 253 0.79 13.13 -2.56
CA LEU A 253 -0.30 12.50 -3.28
C LEU A 253 0.31 11.48 -4.24
N GLY A 254 -0.25 10.27 -4.28
CA GLY A 254 0.32 9.23 -5.12
C GLY A 254 -0.69 8.20 -5.61
N LEU A 255 -0.21 7.44 -6.58
CA LEU A 255 -0.87 6.28 -7.16
C LEU A 255 -0.01 5.06 -6.87
N GLN A 256 -0.59 3.99 -6.37
CA GLN A 256 0.09 2.73 -6.11
C GLN A 256 -0.60 1.58 -6.85
N SER A 257 0.19 0.85 -7.65
CA SER A 257 -0.26 -0.39 -8.26
C SER A 257 -0.29 -1.54 -7.25
N ARG A 258 -1.16 -2.53 -7.49
CA ARG A 258 -1.20 -3.78 -6.74
C ARG A 258 0.13 -4.53 -6.77
N ASP A 259 0.86 -4.44 -7.87
CA ASP A 259 2.15 -5.12 -8.04
C ASP A 259 3.30 -4.48 -7.27
N GLY A 260 3.09 -3.31 -6.66
CA GLY A 260 4.08 -2.59 -5.84
C GLY A 260 4.63 -1.31 -6.48
N LEU A 261 4.44 -1.09 -7.79
CA LEU A 261 4.85 0.15 -8.45
C LEU A 261 4.05 1.33 -7.89
N PHE A 262 4.69 2.47 -7.65
CA PHE A 262 4.00 3.70 -7.28
C PHE A 262 4.58 4.92 -7.98
N LEU A 263 3.73 5.92 -8.14
CA LEU A 263 4.04 7.26 -8.60
C LEU A 263 3.59 8.24 -7.53
N GLU A 264 4.40 9.24 -7.23
CA GLU A 264 4.14 10.16 -6.13
C GLU A 264 4.58 11.56 -6.48
N MET A 265 3.76 12.53 -6.14
CA MET A 265 4.10 13.93 -6.07
C MET A 265 4.17 14.33 -4.59
N LYS A 266 5.26 15.00 -4.22
CA LYS A 266 5.50 15.45 -2.84
C LYS A 266 5.85 16.93 -2.86
N THR A 267 5.22 17.71 -1.99
CA THR A 267 5.58 19.10 -1.73
C THR A 267 6.01 19.26 -0.28
N SER A 268 6.99 20.13 -0.05
CA SER A 268 7.50 20.39 1.30
C SER A 268 7.15 21.80 1.72
N ALA A 269 6.72 21.95 2.97
CA ALA A 269 6.59 23.23 3.64
C ALA A 269 7.76 23.41 4.61
N TYR A 270 8.38 24.60 4.61
CA TYR A 270 9.48 24.97 5.48
C TYR A 270 10.79 24.20 5.28
N SER A 271 10.94 23.45 4.18
CA SER A 271 12.17 22.76 3.83
C SER A 271 12.32 22.60 2.32
N ILE A 272 13.54 22.29 1.89
CA ILE A 272 13.89 22.01 0.50
C ILE A 272 14.00 20.50 0.27
N PRO A 273 13.76 20.00 -0.96
CA PRO A 273 13.23 20.70 -2.13
C PRO A 273 11.71 20.91 -2.04
N THR A 274 11.21 21.97 -2.67
CA THR A 274 9.81 22.38 -2.56
C THR A 274 8.84 21.41 -3.24
N LEU A 275 9.20 20.89 -4.40
CA LEU A 275 8.37 19.95 -5.19
C LEU A 275 9.21 18.79 -5.69
N ARG A 276 8.69 17.58 -5.53
CA ARG A 276 9.33 16.32 -5.95
C ARG A 276 8.35 15.44 -6.68
N PHE A 277 8.84 14.75 -7.73
CA PHE A 277 8.13 13.68 -8.41
C PHE A 277 8.93 12.40 -8.24
N ALA A 278 8.30 11.38 -7.73
CA ALA A 278 8.94 10.12 -7.43
C ALA A 278 8.26 8.94 -8.12
N ILE A 279 9.05 7.99 -8.51
CA ILE A 279 8.64 6.66 -8.94
C ILE A 279 9.36 5.64 -8.06
N GLY A 280 8.68 4.58 -7.67
CA GLY A 280 9.31 3.55 -6.85
C GLY A 280 8.56 2.24 -6.84
N TYR A 281 9.10 1.30 -6.09
CA TYR A 281 8.58 -0.05 -6.00
C TYR A 281 8.61 -0.57 -4.55
N ASN A 282 7.52 -1.18 -4.12
CA ASN A 282 7.36 -1.87 -2.83
C ASN A 282 7.47 -3.39 -3.05
N PHE A 283 8.35 -4.05 -2.29
CA PHE A 283 8.59 -5.49 -2.37
C PHE A 283 7.63 -6.32 -1.51
#